data_818dfea6e6f394e910666c2d739ab4ed
#
_entry.id   818dfea6e6f394e910666c2d739ab4ed
#
_cell.length_a   1.000
_cell.length_b   1.000
_cell.length_c   1.000
_cell.angle_alpha   90.00
_cell.angle_beta   90.00
_cell.angle_gamma   90.00
#
_symmetry.space_group_name_H-M   'P 1'
#
loop_
_entity.id
_entity.type
_entity.pdbx_description
1 polymer ?
#
loop_
_entity_poly.entity_id
_entity_poly.type
_entity_poly.pdbx_seq_one_letter_code
_entity_poly.pdbx_strand_id
1 'polypeptide(L)'
;MAQVPQTFFDALAVRTWCGLALRALGRAREEIDAINVYPVADGDTGTNLYLTLESATTAVEAVFAGHGTGAGEPSLADAVRAMAHGALIGARGNSGTILAQLLRGMAQVLADDARPDSARPDGTGLRLALRRAADSAREAVAHPVEGTVLTVAAAAADAAEGTEGDCGTVARAAYEGARAALAATPGQLAVLRRAGVVDAGGRGLVTVLGALVEAFTGEAVRETLHAAQAASDAHARVTGVPGGAAAGPWTRAEAAASDTARAACEVPGEGTRARAAVAGPVACADGAEPGGPAFEVIYLLEADDAAVARLRARLDALGDSLVVVGGDGLWNVHVHVDDAGAAVEAGVEAGRPYRIRITHFGLGDVHTGGERPPRERVQRAVVAVVPGEGLAGLYAEAGATTVLARPGEPPASGELVQALRRAHAREVVLLPNDAELRHTAAVAAEQARTEGIRVALIPTRSAVQGIAALAVHEPERRFDEDVVQMTSAAGATRYAEVVVAERQSWTTAGICQAGDVLGLIDGDVAVIGPDVTATAETLLDRMLQAGGELVTLVVGDEAPATVAGRLETRVRESYLAVDTVVYPGGRQGALLLIGVE
;
A
#
# COMPACT_ATOMS: atom_id res chain seq x y z
N MET A 1 13.80 11.36 17.00
CA MET A 1 13.86 11.43 18.49
C MET A 1 13.86 10.00 19.00
N ALA A 2 14.66 9.67 20.05
CA ALA A 2 14.48 8.40 20.71
C ALA A 2 13.08 8.42 21.35
N GLN A 3 12.22 7.48 20.97
CA GLN A 3 10.87 7.40 21.57
C GLN A 3 11.00 7.07 23.04
N VAL A 4 10.24 7.79 23.86
CA VAL A 4 10.16 7.48 25.30
C VAL A 4 9.30 6.23 25.44
N PRO A 5 9.82 5.13 26.03
CA PRO A 5 9.06 3.91 26.22
C PRO A 5 7.76 4.19 26.99
N GLN A 6 6.65 3.61 26.52
CA GLN A 6 5.37 3.71 27.21
C GLN A 6 5.30 2.68 28.33
N THR A 7 5.02 3.10 29.55
CA THR A 7 5.01 2.20 30.71
C THR A 7 3.67 1.47 30.86
N PHE A 8 2.58 2.10 30.42
CA PHE A 8 1.21 1.59 30.53
C PHE A 8 0.51 1.68 29.18
N PHE A 9 -0.52 0.89 29.01
CA PHE A 9 -1.40 1.01 27.84
C PHE A 9 -2.37 2.18 28.07
N ASP A 10 -2.05 3.35 27.53
CA ASP A 10 -2.87 4.55 27.57
C ASP A 10 -3.16 5.07 26.14
N ALA A 11 -3.88 6.18 26.03
CA ALA A 11 -4.21 6.74 24.73
C ALA A 11 -2.97 7.08 23.88
N LEU A 12 -1.90 7.59 24.53
CA LEU A 12 -0.66 7.91 23.83
C LEU A 12 0.07 6.65 23.35
N ALA A 13 0.01 5.56 24.12
CA ALA A 13 0.55 4.27 23.69
C ALA A 13 -0.19 3.72 22.45
N VAL A 14 -1.52 3.86 22.39
CA VAL A 14 -2.34 3.50 21.20
C VAL A 14 -1.89 4.31 19.99
N ARG A 15 -1.82 5.64 20.12
CA ARG A 15 -1.39 6.54 19.06
C ARG A 15 0.02 6.19 18.56
N THR A 16 0.96 5.99 19.48
CA THR A 16 2.35 5.64 19.18
C THR A 16 2.42 4.31 18.45
N TRP A 17 1.71 3.29 18.95
CA TRP A 17 1.66 1.98 18.33
C TRP A 17 1.08 2.02 16.92
N CYS A 18 -0.08 2.66 16.71
CA CYS A 18 -0.69 2.81 15.40
C CYS A 18 0.28 3.46 14.39
N GLY A 19 0.94 4.55 14.79
CA GLY A 19 1.91 5.22 13.91
C GLY A 19 3.16 4.37 13.60
N LEU A 20 3.68 3.61 14.58
CA LEU A 20 4.80 2.68 14.37
C LEU A 20 4.41 1.52 13.47
N ALA A 21 3.25 0.91 13.72
CA ALA A 21 2.74 -0.22 12.97
C ALA A 21 2.43 0.16 11.52
N LEU A 22 1.85 1.35 11.29
CA LEU A 22 1.60 1.87 9.94
C LEU A 22 2.90 2.01 9.15
N ARG A 23 3.93 2.63 9.75
CA ARG A 23 5.25 2.76 9.10
C ARG A 23 5.92 1.41 8.87
N ALA A 24 5.78 0.47 9.80
CA ALA A 24 6.37 -0.87 9.67
C ALA A 24 5.69 -1.67 8.56
N LEU A 25 4.34 -1.65 8.49
CA LEU A 25 3.60 -2.28 7.38
C LEU A 25 3.91 -1.61 6.04
N GLY A 26 4.02 -0.28 5.98
CA GLY A 26 4.40 0.44 4.76
C GLY A 26 5.74 -0.05 4.19
N ARG A 27 6.74 -0.28 5.06
CA ARG A 27 8.04 -0.85 4.65
C ARG A 27 7.99 -2.32 4.26
N ALA A 28 7.12 -3.11 4.89
CA ALA A 28 7.01 -4.55 4.64
C ALA A 28 5.98 -4.90 3.56
N ARG A 29 5.22 -3.93 3.04
CA ARG A 29 4.07 -4.12 2.15
C ARG A 29 4.39 -4.97 0.94
N GLU A 30 5.43 -4.61 0.16
CA GLU A 30 5.84 -5.35 -1.04
C GLU A 30 6.25 -6.80 -0.74
N GLU A 31 6.97 -7.01 0.37
CA GLU A 31 7.37 -8.35 0.81
C GLU A 31 6.14 -9.20 1.14
N ILE A 32 5.15 -8.61 1.85
CA ILE A 32 3.92 -9.30 2.24
C ILE A 32 3.07 -9.61 1.00
N ASP A 33 2.92 -8.65 0.07
CA ASP A 33 2.19 -8.84 -1.19
C ASP A 33 2.83 -9.94 -2.04
N ALA A 34 4.18 -9.98 -2.11
CA ALA A 34 4.92 -10.98 -2.90
C ALA A 34 4.77 -12.42 -2.40
N ILE A 35 4.47 -12.65 -1.12
CA ILE A 35 4.26 -13.98 -0.54
C ILE A 35 2.79 -14.35 -0.40
N ASN A 36 1.86 -13.52 -0.89
CA ASN A 36 0.43 -13.77 -0.83
C ASN A 36 0.02 -14.85 -1.85
N VAL A 37 -0.21 -16.07 -1.35
CA VAL A 37 -0.63 -17.23 -2.15
C VAL A 37 -1.90 -17.90 -1.60
N TYR A 38 -2.48 -17.38 -0.51
CA TYR A 38 -3.67 -17.93 0.14
C TYR A 38 -4.47 -16.84 0.86
N PRO A 39 -5.84 -16.88 0.82
CA PRO A 39 -6.70 -17.82 0.09
C PRO A 39 -6.70 -17.59 -1.43
N VAL A 40 -6.45 -16.38 -1.88
CA VAL A 40 -6.33 -15.97 -3.28
C VAL A 40 -4.93 -15.39 -3.48
N ALA A 41 -4.28 -15.74 -4.60
CA ALA A 41 -2.94 -15.23 -4.92
C ALA A 41 -3.03 -13.93 -5.74
N ASP A 42 -3.65 -12.90 -5.16
CA ASP A 42 -3.88 -11.58 -5.78
C ASP A 42 -2.79 -10.55 -5.46
N GLY A 43 -1.87 -10.89 -4.54
CA GLY A 43 -0.70 -10.06 -4.23
C GLY A 43 -1.05 -8.75 -3.53
N ASP A 44 -2.11 -8.70 -2.74
CA ASP A 44 -2.61 -7.46 -2.12
C ASP A 44 -2.72 -7.49 -0.58
N THR A 45 -2.32 -8.60 0.07
CA THR A 45 -2.43 -8.76 1.53
C THR A 45 -1.72 -7.64 2.30
N GLY A 46 -0.50 -7.26 1.93
CA GLY A 46 0.25 -6.18 2.58
C GLY A 46 -0.42 -4.83 2.39
N THR A 47 -0.89 -4.57 1.17
CA THR A 47 -1.66 -3.38 0.82
C THR A 47 -2.97 -3.29 1.61
N ASN A 48 -3.71 -4.39 1.73
CA ASN A 48 -4.96 -4.44 2.48
C ASN A 48 -4.77 -4.20 3.98
N LEU A 49 -3.75 -4.81 4.58
CA LEU A 49 -3.39 -4.57 6.00
C LEU A 49 -2.98 -3.11 6.23
N TYR A 50 -2.17 -2.57 5.33
CA TYR A 50 -1.71 -1.19 5.39
C TYR A 50 -2.87 -0.20 5.36
N LEU A 51 -3.75 -0.27 4.36
CA LEU A 51 -4.91 0.63 4.20
C LEU A 51 -5.91 0.52 5.36
N THR A 52 -6.06 -0.67 5.92
CA THR A 52 -6.91 -0.90 7.09
C THR A 52 -6.33 -0.21 8.33
N LEU A 53 -5.02 -0.36 8.56
CA LEU A 53 -4.35 0.28 9.69
C LEU A 53 -4.23 1.80 9.52
N GLU A 54 -4.09 2.30 8.29
CA GLU A 54 -4.13 3.73 7.99
C GLU A 54 -5.45 4.36 8.43
N SER A 55 -6.57 3.72 8.09
CA SER A 55 -7.90 4.20 8.52
C SER A 55 -8.04 4.19 10.05
N ALA A 56 -7.48 3.17 10.72
CA ALA A 56 -7.43 3.10 12.18
C ALA A 56 -6.60 4.25 12.76
N THR A 57 -5.42 4.50 12.21
CA THR A 57 -4.51 5.58 12.64
C THR A 57 -5.14 6.94 12.45
N THR A 58 -5.77 7.19 11.30
CA THR A 58 -6.49 8.44 11.01
C THR A 58 -7.61 8.71 12.02
N ALA A 59 -8.37 7.68 12.40
CA ALA A 59 -9.42 7.81 13.40
C ALA A 59 -8.85 8.15 14.80
N VAL A 60 -7.72 7.54 15.19
CA VAL A 60 -7.04 7.87 16.45
C VAL A 60 -6.52 9.31 16.43
N GLU A 61 -5.86 9.75 15.35
CA GLU A 61 -5.39 11.12 15.20
C GLU A 61 -6.53 12.14 15.28
N ALA A 62 -7.69 11.85 14.72
CA ALA A 62 -8.87 12.71 14.81
C ALA A 62 -9.35 12.91 16.25
N VAL A 63 -9.27 11.87 17.10
CA VAL A 63 -9.60 11.98 18.54
C VAL A 63 -8.60 12.93 19.24
N PHE A 64 -7.31 12.77 18.99
CA PHE A 64 -6.29 13.67 19.57
C PHE A 64 -6.44 15.11 19.08
N ALA A 65 -6.72 15.32 17.80
CA ALA A 65 -6.96 16.65 17.23
C ALA A 65 -8.20 17.34 17.87
N GLY A 66 -9.28 16.59 18.11
CA GLY A 66 -10.48 17.10 18.78
C GLY A 66 -10.23 17.54 20.21
N HIS A 67 -9.35 16.87 20.96
CA HIS A 67 -8.96 17.23 22.33
C HIS A 67 -7.95 18.38 22.38
N GLY A 68 -7.12 18.59 21.38
CA GLY A 68 -6.15 19.68 21.30
C GLY A 68 -6.75 21.08 21.33
N THR A 69 -8.08 21.21 21.19
CA THR A 69 -8.81 22.49 21.24
C THR A 69 -9.32 22.90 22.62
N GLY A 70 -8.99 22.16 23.72
CA GLY A 70 -9.23 22.66 25.09
C GLY A 70 -9.78 21.70 26.15
N ALA A 71 -9.92 20.40 25.91
CA ALA A 71 -10.59 19.46 26.81
C ALA A 71 -9.68 18.40 27.49
N GLY A 72 -8.36 18.61 27.57
CA GLY A 72 -7.44 17.62 28.15
C GLY A 72 -7.03 16.52 27.16
N GLU A 73 -6.27 15.53 27.65
CA GLU A 73 -5.87 14.36 26.83
C GLU A 73 -7.05 13.39 26.65
N PRO A 74 -7.16 12.70 25.48
CA PRO A 74 -8.20 11.70 25.27
C PRO A 74 -8.04 10.52 26.23
N SER A 75 -9.15 9.86 26.56
CA SER A 75 -9.10 8.63 27.37
C SER A 75 -8.59 7.46 26.52
N LEU A 76 -8.08 6.41 27.20
CA LEU A 76 -7.75 5.16 26.51
C LEU A 76 -8.95 4.59 25.76
N ALA A 77 -10.14 4.63 26.38
CA ALA A 77 -11.37 4.13 25.79
C ALA A 77 -11.71 4.83 24.47
N ASP A 78 -11.56 6.17 24.41
CA ASP A 78 -11.78 6.92 23.18
C ASP A 78 -10.80 6.54 22.08
N ALA A 79 -9.50 6.41 22.42
CA ALA A 79 -8.46 6.06 21.47
C ALA A 79 -8.64 4.65 20.88
N VAL A 80 -8.91 3.63 21.72
CA VAL A 80 -9.08 2.24 21.24
C VAL A 80 -10.39 2.04 20.51
N ARG A 81 -11.48 2.72 20.90
CA ARG A 81 -12.75 2.71 20.15
C ARG A 81 -12.58 3.36 18.79
N ALA A 82 -11.86 4.49 18.71
CA ALA A 82 -11.56 5.13 17.42
C ALA A 82 -10.70 4.24 16.53
N MET A 83 -9.66 3.62 17.07
CA MET A 83 -8.82 2.65 16.36
C MET A 83 -9.65 1.52 15.76
N ALA A 84 -10.47 0.86 16.58
CA ALA A 84 -11.31 -0.27 16.15
C ALA A 84 -12.36 0.15 15.12
N HIS A 85 -13.00 1.31 15.31
CA HIS A 85 -13.99 1.85 14.39
C HIS A 85 -13.37 2.25 13.04
N GLY A 86 -12.22 2.93 13.06
CA GLY A 86 -11.49 3.29 11.86
C GLY A 86 -11.03 2.06 11.06
N ALA A 87 -10.50 1.04 11.75
CA ALA A 87 -10.15 -0.23 11.14
C ALA A 87 -11.36 -0.92 10.48
N LEU A 88 -12.52 -0.95 11.17
CA LEU A 88 -13.74 -1.58 10.66
C LEU A 88 -14.26 -0.92 9.38
N ILE A 89 -14.31 0.42 9.35
CA ILE A 89 -14.78 1.18 8.19
C ILE A 89 -13.80 1.09 7.01
N GLY A 90 -12.51 1.08 7.32
CA GLY A 90 -11.43 1.06 6.33
C GLY A 90 -10.96 -0.33 5.93
N ALA A 91 -11.53 -1.40 6.48
CA ALA A 91 -11.11 -2.76 6.21
C ALA A 91 -11.10 -3.09 4.71
N ARG A 92 -10.01 -3.73 4.27
CA ARG A 92 -9.79 -4.14 2.88
C ARG A 92 -9.46 -5.62 2.82
N GLY A 93 -10.07 -6.32 1.87
CA GLY A 93 -9.87 -7.75 1.68
C GLY A 93 -10.09 -8.60 2.95
N ASN A 94 -9.86 -9.90 2.86
CA ASN A 94 -9.92 -10.80 4.02
C ASN A 94 -8.93 -10.41 5.13
N SER A 95 -7.69 -10.09 4.74
CA SER A 95 -6.61 -9.79 5.67
C SER A 95 -6.88 -8.53 6.49
N GLY A 96 -7.35 -7.46 5.84
CA GLY A 96 -7.73 -6.22 6.54
C GLY A 96 -8.96 -6.41 7.43
N THR A 97 -9.94 -7.20 6.99
CA THR A 97 -11.13 -7.51 7.79
C THR A 97 -10.78 -8.29 9.05
N ILE A 98 -9.85 -9.26 8.96
CA ILE A 98 -9.35 -10.00 10.12
C ILE A 98 -8.54 -9.07 11.05
N LEU A 99 -7.67 -8.20 10.51
CA LEU A 99 -6.94 -7.21 11.31
C LEU A 99 -7.91 -6.28 12.06
N ALA A 100 -8.94 -5.78 11.40
CA ALA A 100 -9.95 -4.93 12.03
C ALA A 100 -10.63 -5.65 13.22
N GLN A 101 -10.90 -6.94 13.08
CA GLN A 101 -11.49 -7.73 14.16
C GLN A 101 -10.52 -8.00 15.32
N LEU A 102 -9.23 -8.20 15.03
CA LEU A 102 -8.18 -8.28 16.05
C LEU A 102 -8.13 -6.99 16.87
N LEU A 103 -8.07 -5.83 16.21
CA LEU A 103 -8.05 -4.53 16.88
C LEU A 103 -9.33 -4.27 17.68
N ARG A 104 -10.49 -4.70 17.15
CA ARG A 104 -11.77 -4.60 17.85
C ARG A 104 -11.82 -5.48 19.10
N GLY A 105 -11.32 -6.73 19.02
CA GLY A 105 -11.22 -7.62 20.17
C GLY A 105 -10.35 -7.02 21.29
N MET A 106 -9.22 -6.39 20.92
CA MET A 106 -8.41 -5.65 21.90
C MET A 106 -9.18 -4.46 22.51
N ALA A 107 -9.89 -3.69 21.68
CA ALA A 107 -10.65 -2.53 22.14
C ALA A 107 -11.76 -2.92 23.13
N GLN A 108 -12.44 -4.07 22.94
CA GLN A 108 -13.46 -4.56 23.88
C GLN A 108 -12.94 -4.74 25.30
N VAL A 109 -11.67 -5.13 25.46
CA VAL A 109 -11.04 -5.33 26.75
C VAL A 109 -10.46 -4.02 27.31
N LEU A 110 -9.81 -3.23 26.43
CA LEU A 110 -9.08 -2.03 26.83
C LEU A 110 -10.02 -0.82 27.10
N ALA A 111 -11.19 -0.78 26.45
CA ALA A 111 -12.19 0.28 26.64
C ALA A 111 -13.21 -0.03 27.76
N ASP A 112 -12.95 -1.01 28.62
CA ASP A 112 -13.88 -1.38 29.71
C ASP A 112 -13.98 -0.25 30.75
N ASP A 113 -15.11 0.48 30.71
CA ASP A 113 -15.43 1.60 31.60
C ASP A 113 -15.68 1.18 33.06
N ALA A 114 -15.77 -0.14 33.35
CA ALA A 114 -15.91 -0.64 34.72
C ALA A 114 -14.60 -0.59 35.55
N ARG A 115 -13.47 -0.26 34.90
CA ARG A 115 -12.21 -0.04 35.60
C ARG A 115 -12.19 1.33 36.27
N PRO A 116 -11.71 1.43 37.52
CA PRO A 116 -11.50 2.76 38.13
C PRO A 116 -10.55 3.59 37.27
N ASP A 117 -10.84 4.88 37.06
CA ASP A 117 -10.03 5.85 36.31
C ASP A 117 -8.52 5.87 36.66
N SER A 118 -8.16 5.29 37.79
CA SER A 118 -6.78 5.20 38.31
C SER A 118 -6.03 3.94 37.88
N ALA A 119 -6.71 2.92 37.29
CA ALA A 119 -6.10 1.64 36.94
C ALA A 119 -5.82 1.59 35.43
N ARG A 120 -4.68 2.13 34.98
CA ARG A 120 -4.20 1.96 33.62
C ARG A 120 -3.93 0.48 33.34
N PRO A 121 -4.35 -0.07 32.17
CA PRO A 121 -4.05 -1.45 31.81
C PRO A 121 -2.55 -1.71 31.85
N ASP A 122 -2.17 -2.72 32.62
CA ASP A 122 -0.83 -3.27 32.76
C ASP A 122 -0.64 -4.48 31.81
N GLY A 123 0.42 -5.24 32.00
CA GLY A 123 0.63 -6.48 31.25
C GLY A 123 -0.53 -7.48 31.34
N THR A 124 -1.28 -7.51 32.44
CA THR A 124 -2.47 -8.36 32.59
C THR A 124 -3.59 -7.91 31.66
N GLY A 125 -3.84 -6.60 31.58
CA GLY A 125 -4.81 -6.03 30.64
C GLY A 125 -4.43 -6.31 29.20
N LEU A 126 -3.16 -6.22 28.85
CA LEU A 126 -2.67 -6.55 27.49
C LEU A 126 -2.83 -8.02 27.17
N ARG A 127 -2.54 -8.94 28.10
CA ARG A 127 -2.77 -10.39 27.89
C ARG A 127 -4.22 -10.70 27.55
N LEU A 128 -5.15 -10.14 28.34
CA LEU A 128 -6.58 -10.32 28.11
C LEU A 128 -7.02 -9.72 26.75
N ALA A 129 -6.47 -8.57 26.39
CA ALA A 129 -6.75 -7.93 25.11
C ALA A 129 -6.27 -8.78 23.91
N LEU A 130 -5.06 -9.34 23.99
CA LEU A 130 -4.51 -10.22 22.94
C LEU A 130 -5.31 -11.53 22.83
N ARG A 131 -5.72 -12.13 23.94
CA ARG A 131 -6.59 -13.30 23.95
C ARG A 131 -7.93 -13.00 23.27
N ARG A 132 -8.60 -11.93 23.70
CA ARG A 132 -9.88 -11.53 23.12
C ARG A 132 -9.77 -11.19 21.65
N ALA A 133 -8.65 -10.59 21.21
CA ALA A 133 -8.37 -10.32 19.81
C ALA A 133 -8.32 -11.63 19.00
N ALA A 134 -7.55 -12.62 19.45
CA ALA A 134 -7.42 -13.91 18.76
C ALA A 134 -8.77 -14.66 18.69
N ASP A 135 -9.51 -14.70 19.79
CA ASP A 135 -10.82 -15.35 19.85
C ASP A 135 -11.82 -14.66 18.92
N SER A 136 -11.89 -13.33 18.97
CA SER A 136 -12.78 -12.54 18.11
C SER A 136 -12.50 -12.73 16.62
N ALA A 137 -11.21 -12.76 16.23
CA ALA A 137 -10.82 -12.98 14.84
C ALA A 137 -11.22 -14.39 14.37
N ARG A 138 -11.05 -15.40 15.21
CA ARG A 138 -11.45 -16.79 14.90
C ARG A 138 -12.97 -16.94 14.79
N GLU A 139 -13.74 -16.29 15.68
CA GLU A 139 -15.21 -16.28 15.65
C GLU A 139 -15.78 -15.57 14.40
N ALA A 140 -15.04 -14.62 13.83
CA ALA A 140 -15.48 -13.84 12.67
C ALA A 140 -15.39 -14.60 11.34
N VAL A 141 -14.50 -15.58 11.24
CA VAL A 141 -14.28 -16.39 10.03
C VAL A 141 -15.17 -17.62 10.07
N ALA A 142 -15.99 -17.85 9.03
CA ALA A 142 -16.92 -18.97 8.98
C ALA A 142 -16.19 -20.33 9.02
N HIS A 143 -15.10 -20.46 8.26
CA HIS A 143 -14.28 -21.66 8.16
C HIS A 143 -12.81 -21.37 8.51
N PRO A 144 -12.44 -21.30 9.82
CA PRO A 144 -11.06 -21.03 10.23
C PRO A 144 -10.09 -22.12 9.74
N VAL A 145 -9.00 -21.71 9.10
CA VAL A 145 -7.97 -22.60 8.55
C VAL A 145 -6.67 -22.45 9.34
N GLU A 146 -6.06 -23.59 9.73
CA GLU A 146 -4.77 -23.59 10.42
C GLU A 146 -3.62 -23.30 9.45
N GLY A 147 -2.56 -22.66 9.98
CA GLY A 147 -1.43 -22.20 9.17
C GLY A 147 -1.64 -20.83 8.54
N THR A 148 -2.61 -20.05 9.05
CA THR A 148 -2.94 -18.70 8.61
C THR A 148 -2.69 -17.68 9.74
N VAL A 149 -2.99 -16.40 9.46
CA VAL A 149 -2.97 -15.31 10.45
C VAL A 149 -3.72 -15.66 11.75
N LEU A 150 -4.77 -16.50 11.68
CA LEU A 150 -5.52 -16.93 12.86
C LEU A 150 -4.68 -17.80 13.78
N THR A 151 -3.88 -18.71 13.23
CA THR A 151 -2.93 -19.54 13.99
C THR A 151 -1.83 -18.68 14.61
N VAL A 152 -1.34 -17.69 13.88
CA VAL A 152 -0.31 -16.73 14.36
C VAL A 152 -0.88 -15.89 15.51
N ALA A 153 -2.12 -15.40 15.40
CA ALA A 153 -2.79 -14.63 16.43
C ALA A 153 -3.03 -15.46 17.72
N ALA A 154 -3.47 -16.71 17.57
CA ALA A 154 -3.66 -17.62 18.70
C ALA A 154 -2.33 -17.88 19.43
N ALA A 155 -1.26 -18.17 18.70
CA ALA A 155 0.07 -18.40 19.28
C ALA A 155 0.64 -17.17 19.98
N ALA A 156 0.38 -15.96 19.45
CA ALA A 156 0.74 -14.71 20.13
C ALA A 156 0.03 -14.57 21.47
N ALA A 157 -1.28 -14.86 21.50
CA ALA A 157 -2.10 -14.81 22.71
C ALA A 157 -1.66 -15.87 23.73
N ASP A 158 -1.37 -17.11 23.30
CA ASP A 158 -0.89 -18.21 24.15
C ASP A 158 0.45 -17.87 24.81
N ALA A 159 1.39 -17.33 24.05
CA ALA A 159 2.69 -16.90 24.57
C ALA A 159 2.57 -15.74 25.55
N ALA A 160 1.67 -14.78 25.28
CA ALA A 160 1.36 -13.69 26.18
C ALA A 160 0.74 -14.17 27.49
N GLU A 161 -0.22 -15.12 27.44
CA GLU A 161 -0.91 -15.66 28.60
C GLU A 161 0.04 -16.35 29.60
N GLY A 162 1.05 -17.05 29.08
CA GLY A 162 2.10 -17.70 29.90
C GLY A 162 3.13 -16.75 30.50
N THR A 163 3.02 -15.40 30.27
CA THR A 163 4.04 -14.44 30.66
C THR A 163 3.52 -13.44 31.70
N GLU A 164 4.20 -13.35 32.85
CA GLU A 164 3.96 -12.31 33.83
C GLU A 164 4.93 -11.13 33.60
N GLY A 165 4.46 -9.88 33.81
CA GLY A 165 5.29 -8.71 33.69
C GLY A 165 4.52 -7.46 33.23
N ASP A 166 5.27 -6.45 32.80
CA ASP A 166 4.74 -5.21 32.23
C ASP A 166 4.28 -5.40 30.76
N CYS A 167 3.71 -4.33 30.17
CA CYS A 167 3.25 -4.37 28.78
C CYS A 167 4.38 -4.69 27.80
N GLY A 168 5.60 -4.22 28.03
CA GLY A 168 6.75 -4.50 27.16
C GLY A 168 7.15 -5.97 27.16
N THR A 169 7.16 -6.60 28.35
CA THR A 169 7.45 -8.02 28.53
C THR A 169 6.40 -8.89 27.84
N VAL A 170 5.11 -8.56 28.04
CA VAL A 170 3.97 -9.29 27.41
C VAL A 170 3.96 -9.10 25.90
N ALA A 171 4.19 -7.87 25.41
CA ALA A 171 4.26 -7.61 23.97
C ALA A 171 5.39 -8.38 23.30
N ARG A 172 6.57 -8.49 23.94
CA ARG A 172 7.71 -9.25 23.43
C ARG A 172 7.40 -10.75 23.38
N ALA A 173 6.75 -11.31 24.41
CA ALA A 173 6.32 -12.70 24.41
C ALA A 173 5.31 -12.99 23.28
N ALA A 174 4.31 -12.13 23.11
CA ALA A 174 3.36 -12.22 22.01
C ALA A 174 4.03 -12.18 20.62
N TYR A 175 4.95 -11.24 20.43
CA TYR A 175 5.74 -11.13 19.20
C TYR A 175 6.57 -12.40 18.91
N GLU A 176 7.26 -12.94 19.90
CA GLU A 176 8.08 -14.15 19.73
C GLU A 176 7.22 -15.38 19.46
N GLY A 177 6.08 -15.53 20.15
CA GLY A 177 5.10 -16.59 19.88
C GLY A 177 4.54 -16.50 18.46
N ALA A 178 4.14 -15.31 18.03
CA ALA A 178 3.66 -15.05 16.67
C ALA A 178 4.72 -15.39 15.63
N ARG A 179 5.98 -14.98 15.84
CA ARG A 179 7.09 -15.24 14.93
C ARG A 179 7.39 -16.74 14.80
N ALA A 180 7.37 -17.47 15.90
CA ALA A 180 7.57 -18.91 15.90
C ALA A 180 6.44 -19.64 15.14
N ALA A 181 5.18 -19.24 15.37
CA ALA A 181 4.03 -19.79 14.66
C ALA A 181 4.07 -19.45 13.16
N LEU A 182 4.43 -18.22 12.79
CA LEU A 182 4.61 -17.81 11.38
C LEU A 182 5.59 -18.71 10.66
N ALA A 183 6.75 -19.00 11.25
CA ALA A 183 7.75 -19.88 10.67
C ALA A 183 7.23 -21.33 10.48
N ALA A 184 6.23 -21.75 11.25
CA ALA A 184 5.63 -23.08 11.16
C ALA A 184 4.47 -23.18 10.13
N THR A 185 3.94 -22.07 9.63
CA THR A 185 2.79 -22.04 8.70
C THR A 185 2.98 -22.88 7.43
N PRO A 186 4.20 -22.95 6.78
CA PRO A 186 4.40 -23.81 5.62
C PRO A 186 4.27 -25.31 5.95
N GLY A 187 4.46 -25.68 7.23
CA GLY A 187 4.24 -27.05 7.72
C GLY A 187 2.76 -27.42 7.85
N GLN A 188 1.90 -26.43 8.05
CA GLN A 188 0.48 -26.59 8.36
C GLN A 188 -0.42 -26.45 7.13
N LEU A 189 -0.07 -25.57 6.18
CA LEU A 189 -0.88 -25.32 4.99
C LEU A 189 -0.13 -25.74 3.71
N ALA A 190 -0.71 -26.67 2.96
CA ALA A 190 -0.06 -27.31 1.81
C ALA A 190 0.30 -26.32 0.68
N VAL A 191 -0.51 -25.26 0.46
CA VAL A 191 -0.25 -24.24 -0.55
C VAL A 191 1.00 -23.42 -0.20
N LEU A 192 1.17 -23.03 1.06
CA LEU A 192 2.36 -22.31 1.54
C LEU A 192 3.63 -23.17 1.40
N ARG A 193 3.52 -24.46 1.71
CA ARG A 193 4.62 -25.41 1.56
C ARG A 193 5.06 -25.55 0.10
N ARG A 194 4.09 -25.65 -0.83
CA ARG A 194 4.39 -25.73 -2.28
C ARG A 194 5.05 -24.47 -2.80
N ALA A 195 4.58 -23.31 -2.35
CA ALA A 195 5.15 -22.01 -2.72
C ALA A 195 6.49 -21.73 -2.00
N GLY A 196 6.79 -22.41 -0.89
CA GLY A 196 8.00 -22.19 -0.10
C GLY A 196 7.97 -20.87 0.67
N VAL A 197 6.77 -20.36 1.00
CA VAL A 197 6.55 -19.08 1.69
C VAL A 197 5.79 -19.29 3.01
N VAL A 198 5.85 -18.29 3.89
CA VAL A 198 5.03 -18.21 5.10
C VAL A 198 3.70 -17.52 4.79
N ASP A 199 2.75 -17.57 5.73
CA ASP A 199 1.46 -16.89 5.57
C ASP A 199 1.62 -15.37 5.54
N ALA A 200 1.11 -14.73 4.48
CA ALA A 200 1.22 -13.30 4.25
C ALA A 200 0.51 -12.47 5.34
N GLY A 201 -0.71 -12.86 5.71
CA GLY A 201 -1.47 -12.21 6.79
C GLY A 201 -0.77 -12.34 8.14
N GLY A 202 -0.23 -13.51 8.45
CA GLY A 202 0.57 -13.77 9.65
C GLY A 202 1.86 -12.95 9.66
N ARG A 203 2.52 -12.77 8.50
CA ARG A 203 3.70 -11.90 8.36
C ARG A 203 3.35 -10.45 8.71
N GLY A 204 2.21 -9.95 8.22
CA GLY A 204 1.71 -8.63 8.56
C GLY A 204 1.39 -8.49 10.06
N LEU A 205 0.76 -9.49 10.68
CA LEU A 205 0.46 -9.48 12.12
C LEU A 205 1.75 -9.44 12.96
N VAL A 206 2.78 -10.21 12.59
CA VAL A 206 4.10 -10.17 13.26
C VAL A 206 4.70 -8.77 13.17
N THR A 207 4.57 -8.08 12.03
CA THR A 207 5.02 -6.69 11.85
C THR A 207 4.28 -5.73 12.79
N VAL A 208 2.95 -5.86 12.93
CA VAL A 208 2.13 -5.05 13.85
C VAL A 208 2.49 -5.29 15.32
N LEU A 209 2.74 -6.57 15.71
CA LEU A 209 3.19 -6.92 17.06
C LEU A 209 4.62 -6.44 17.34
N GLY A 210 5.51 -6.45 16.34
CA GLY A 210 6.85 -5.87 16.45
C GLY A 210 6.80 -4.37 16.77
N ALA A 211 5.90 -3.64 16.14
CA ALA A 211 5.65 -2.24 16.44
C ALA A 211 5.06 -2.03 17.86
N LEU A 212 4.28 -2.98 18.36
CA LEU A 212 3.80 -2.95 19.75
C LEU A 212 4.95 -3.09 20.76
N VAL A 213 5.91 -3.99 20.49
CA VAL A 213 7.13 -4.10 21.28
C VAL A 213 7.91 -2.79 21.27
N GLU A 214 8.11 -2.18 20.11
CA GLU A 214 8.81 -0.90 19.98
C GLU A 214 8.12 0.21 20.75
N ALA A 215 6.79 0.29 20.72
CA ALA A 215 6.02 1.29 21.45
C ALA A 215 6.26 1.23 22.97
N PHE A 216 6.38 0.03 23.55
CA PHE A 216 6.58 -0.15 24.98
C PHE A 216 8.04 -0.16 25.42
N THR A 217 8.95 -0.62 24.58
CA THR A 217 10.37 -0.78 24.97
C THR A 217 11.27 0.33 24.42
N GLY A 218 10.83 1.05 23.38
CA GLY A 218 11.65 1.99 22.63
C GLY A 218 12.71 1.32 21.73
N GLU A 219 12.73 -0.02 21.67
CA GLU A 219 13.69 -0.81 20.88
C GLU A 219 13.00 -1.35 19.63
N ALA A 220 13.42 -0.88 18.47
CA ALA A 220 12.96 -1.45 17.21
C ALA A 220 13.40 -2.93 17.12
N VAL A 221 12.46 -3.80 16.82
CA VAL A 221 12.75 -5.22 16.60
C VAL A 221 13.46 -5.36 15.26
N ARG A 222 14.74 -5.73 15.28
CA ARG A 222 15.51 -6.00 14.06
C ARG A 222 15.09 -7.35 13.49
N GLU A 223 14.33 -7.31 12.41
CA GLU A 223 14.10 -8.50 11.61
C GLU A 223 15.37 -8.85 10.85
N THR A 224 15.91 -10.05 11.07
CA THR A 224 17.06 -10.55 10.31
C THR A 224 16.64 -10.83 8.88
N LEU A 225 17.31 -10.21 7.92
CA LEU A 225 17.08 -10.21 6.46
C LEU A 225 17.09 -11.60 5.76
N HIS A 226 16.82 -12.69 6.46
CA HIS A 226 16.81 -14.03 5.85
C HIS A 226 15.53 -14.33 5.05
N ALA A 227 14.47 -13.55 5.22
CA ALA A 227 13.19 -13.75 4.52
C ALA A 227 13.20 -13.18 3.08
N ALA A 228 13.90 -12.07 2.84
CA ALA A 228 13.94 -11.43 1.52
C ALA A 228 14.64 -12.28 0.45
N GLN A 229 15.68 -13.02 0.83
CA GLN A 229 16.38 -13.93 -0.07
C GLN A 229 15.54 -15.18 -0.40
N ALA A 230 14.80 -15.71 0.59
CA ALA A 230 13.91 -16.84 0.39
C ALA A 230 12.68 -16.47 -0.45
N ALA A 231 12.16 -15.25 -0.32
CA ALA A 231 11.03 -14.75 -1.11
C ALA A 231 11.42 -14.51 -2.58
N SER A 232 12.61 -13.97 -2.84
CA SER A 232 13.16 -13.80 -4.21
C SER A 232 13.37 -15.15 -4.91
N ASP A 233 13.90 -16.15 -4.17
CA ASP A 233 14.09 -17.51 -4.68
C ASP A 233 12.77 -18.28 -4.86
N ALA A 234 11.76 -18.00 -4.05
CA ALA A 234 10.43 -18.58 -4.15
C ALA A 234 9.67 -18.02 -5.37
N HIS A 235 9.74 -16.72 -5.59
CA HIS A 235 9.13 -16.07 -6.76
C HIS A 235 9.75 -16.60 -8.08
N ALA A 236 11.08 -16.78 -8.12
CA ALA A 236 11.76 -17.37 -9.26
C ALA A 236 11.34 -18.84 -9.53
N ARG A 237 10.98 -19.60 -8.50
CA ARG A 237 10.49 -20.99 -8.65
C ARG A 237 9.05 -21.07 -9.14
N VAL A 238 8.20 -20.13 -8.73
CA VAL A 238 6.79 -20.06 -9.16
C VAL A 238 6.67 -19.51 -10.59
N THR A 239 7.54 -18.56 -10.96
CA THR A 239 7.51 -17.92 -12.29
C THR A 239 8.37 -18.63 -13.34
N GLY A 240 9.13 -19.67 -12.99
CA GLY A 240 9.93 -20.46 -13.93
C GLY A 240 11.13 -19.73 -14.56
N VAL A 241 11.54 -18.58 -14.00
CA VAL A 241 12.70 -17.82 -14.49
C VAL A 241 13.97 -18.36 -13.80
N PRO A 242 14.98 -18.89 -14.55
CA PRO A 242 16.22 -19.36 -13.93
C PRO A 242 17.01 -18.16 -13.38
N GLY A 243 17.26 -18.16 -12.07
CA GLY A 243 18.09 -17.17 -11.40
C GLY A 243 19.48 -17.13 -12.02
N GLY A 244 19.91 -15.94 -12.45
CA GLY A 244 21.22 -15.71 -13.03
C GLY A 244 22.35 -16.01 -12.05
N ALA A 245 23.23 -16.94 -12.41
CA ALA A 245 24.43 -17.28 -11.69
C ALA A 245 25.40 -16.09 -11.69
N ALA A 246 25.94 -15.80 -10.51
CA ALA A 246 26.99 -14.79 -10.30
C ALA A 246 28.20 -15.05 -11.18
N ALA A 247 28.65 -14.03 -11.91
CA ALA A 247 29.84 -14.04 -12.73
C ALA A 247 31.12 -14.08 -11.84
N GLY A 248 31.85 -15.18 -11.91
CA GLY A 248 33.22 -15.28 -11.44
C GLY A 248 34.22 -15.08 -12.61
N PRO A 249 35.51 -14.81 -12.35
CA PRO A 249 36.41 -14.15 -13.31
C PRO A 249 36.96 -15.06 -14.41
N TRP A 250 37.17 -14.43 -15.57
CA TRP A 250 37.73 -14.92 -16.81
C TRP A 250 39.05 -15.70 -16.69
N THR A 251 39.11 -16.88 -17.29
CA THR A 251 40.33 -17.40 -17.90
C THR A 251 40.03 -18.01 -19.27
N ARG A 252 40.90 -17.67 -20.21
CA ARG A 252 40.87 -17.98 -21.63
C ARG A 252 41.74 -19.23 -21.87
N ALA A 253 41.23 -20.27 -22.52
CA ALA A 253 42.05 -21.21 -23.31
C ALA A 253 41.14 -22.07 -24.22
N GLU A 254 41.31 -21.85 -25.47
CA GLU A 254 41.66 -22.76 -26.59
C GLU A 254 40.70 -23.84 -27.06
N ALA A 255 40.55 -23.79 -28.38
CA ALA A 255 39.77 -24.60 -29.28
C ALA A 255 40.39 -26.01 -29.49
N ALA A 256 39.55 -27.01 -29.73
CA ALA A 256 39.85 -28.08 -30.71
C ALA A 256 38.58 -28.83 -31.14
N ALA A 257 38.54 -29.07 -32.42
CA ALA A 257 37.47 -29.70 -33.17
C ALA A 257 37.52 -31.25 -33.04
N SER A 258 36.36 -31.90 -33.25
CA SER A 258 36.29 -33.04 -34.20
C SER A 258 34.89 -33.62 -34.31
N ASP A 259 34.57 -33.82 -35.39
CA ASP A 259 33.67 -34.37 -36.39
C ASP A 259 33.29 -35.87 -36.18
N THR A 260 32.23 -36.30 -36.92
CA THR A 260 31.74 -37.66 -37.24
C THR A 260 30.76 -38.32 -36.21
N ALA A 261 29.63 -38.95 -36.57
CA ALA A 261 29.24 -39.63 -37.80
C ALA A 261 27.74 -39.88 -37.89
N ARG A 262 27.28 -40.01 -39.11
CA ARG A 262 25.98 -40.45 -39.64
C ARG A 262 25.73 -41.95 -39.49
N ALA A 263 24.46 -42.39 -39.31
CA ALA A 263 23.80 -43.54 -39.95
C ALA A 263 22.34 -43.57 -39.48
N ALA A 264 21.32 -43.46 -40.22
CA ALA A 264 20.75 -44.10 -41.39
C ALA A 264 19.87 -45.34 -41.09
N CYS A 265 18.61 -45.28 -41.59
CA CYS A 265 17.66 -46.34 -41.97
C CYS A 265 16.93 -47.10 -40.87
N GLU A 266 15.64 -47.42 -40.93
CA GLU A 266 14.69 -47.76 -42.04
C GLU A 266 13.23 -47.71 -41.51
N VAL A 267 12.27 -47.47 -42.41
CA VAL A 267 10.81 -47.67 -42.25
C VAL A 267 10.47 -49.04 -42.88
N PRO A 268 9.45 -49.82 -42.50
CA PRO A 268 8.09 -49.53 -42.97
C PRO A 268 6.93 -50.05 -42.08
N GLY A 269 5.70 -49.60 -42.40
CA GLY A 269 4.48 -50.36 -42.13
C GLY A 269 3.22 -49.55 -41.82
N GLU A 270 2.31 -49.53 -42.76
CA GLU A 270 0.98 -48.93 -42.82
C GLU A 270 0.04 -49.26 -41.66
N GLY A 271 -0.83 -48.31 -41.32
CA GLY A 271 -2.13 -48.66 -40.77
C GLY A 271 -2.85 -47.58 -39.97
N THR A 272 -3.87 -47.02 -40.59
CA THR A 272 -5.09 -46.41 -40.03
C THR A 272 -5.09 -44.96 -39.54
N ARG A 273 -5.82 -44.16 -40.29
CA ARG A 273 -6.20 -42.77 -40.04
C ARG A 273 -6.99 -42.60 -38.75
N ALA A 274 -6.45 -41.78 -37.80
CA ALA A 274 -7.24 -41.05 -36.83
C ALA A 274 -6.80 -39.59 -36.85
N ARG A 275 -7.76 -38.72 -37.03
CA ARG A 275 -7.61 -37.28 -37.13
C ARG A 275 -6.97 -36.72 -35.85
N ALA A 276 -5.74 -36.30 -35.91
CA ALA A 276 -5.11 -35.54 -34.84
C ALA A 276 -5.57 -34.08 -34.95
N ALA A 277 -6.28 -33.62 -33.90
CA ALA A 277 -6.54 -32.22 -33.67
C ALA A 277 -5.21 -31.54 -33.30
N VAL A 278 -4.91 -30.46 -34.00
CA VAL A 278 -3.74 -29.62 -33.75
C VAL A 278 -3.93 -28.97 -32.36
N ALA A 279 -3.12 -29.36 -31.40
CA ALA A 279 -3.02 -28.66 -30.15
C ALA A 279 -2.34 -27.31 -30.39
N GLY A 280 -3.08 -26.23 -30.23
CA GLY A 280 -2.54 -24.88 -30.12
C GLY A 280 -1.71 -24.71 -28.85
N PRO A 281 -0.91 -23.65 -28.74
CA PRO A 281 -0.07 -23.44 -27.57
C PRO A 281 -0.93 -23.27 -26.30
N VAL A 282 -0.59 -24.02 -25.28
CA VAL A 282 -1.21 -23.94 -23.96
C VAL A 282 -0.87 -22.55 -23.40
N ALA A 283 -1.85 -21.67 -23.36
CA ALA A 283 -1.78 -20.46 -22.57
C ALA A 283 -1.64 -20.87 -21.09
N CYS A 284 -0.62 -20.39 -20.41
CA CYS A 284 -0.52 -20.47 -18.98
C CYS A 284 -1.71 -19.70 -18.41
N ALA A 285 -2.69 -20.43 -17.86
CA ALA A 285 -3.80 -19.86 -17.14
C ALA A 285 -3.28 -19.31 -15.83
N ASP A 286 -3.57 -18.05 -15.58
CA ASP A 286 -3.43 -17.37 -14.30
C ASP A 286 -4.08 -18.19 -13.18
N GLY A 287 -3.42 -18.22 -12.02
CA GLY A 287 -3.63 -19.13 -10.90
C GLY A 287 -4.96 -19.04 -10.13
N ALA A 288 -6.10 -19.07 -10.82
CA ALA A 288 -7.37 -19.44 -10.22
C ALA A 288 -7.57 -20.96 -10.41
N GLU A 289 -7.78 -21.71 -9.34
CA GLU A 289 -8.24 -23.08 -9.42
C GLU A 289 -9.49 -23.12 -10.32
N PRO A 290 -9.61 -24.06 -11.27
CA PRO A 290 -10.80 -24.15 -12.12
C PRO A 290 -11.99 -24.54 -11.25
N GLY A 291 -12.84 -23.57 -10.85
CA GLY A 291 -14.05 -23.80 -10.06
C GLY A 291 -14.18 -22.99 -8.77
N GLY A 292 -13.29 -22.01 -8.52
CA GLY A 292 -13.46 -21.08 -7.38
C GLY A 292 -14.45 -19.94 -7.71
N PRO A 293 -14.99 -19.23 -6.66
CA PRO A 293 -15.93 -18.12 -6.82
C PRO A 293 -15.40 -17.03 -7.73
N ALA A 294 -16.29 -16.42 -8.53
CA ALA A 294 -15.92 -15.41 -9.51
C ALA A 294 -15.80 -13.99 -8.95
N PHE A 295 -16.50 -13.70 -7.84
CA PHE A 295 -16.61 -12.34 -7.28
C PHE A 295 -16.23 -12.29 -5.81
N GLU A 296 -15.56 -11.20 -5.44
CA GLU A 296 -15.46 -10.68 -4.07
C GLU A 296 -16.56 -9.64 -3.85
N VAL A 297 -17.31 -9.76 -2.77
CA VAL A 297 -18.34 -8.79 -2.37
C VAL A 297 -18.04 -8.30 -0.96
N ILE A 298 -17.88 -6.99 -0.83
CA ILE A 298 -17.63 -6.31 0.45
C ILE A 298 -18.68 -5.21 0.64
N TYR A 299 -19.27 -5.12 1.84
CA TYR A 299 -20.13 -4.00 2.19
C TYR A 299 -20.17 -3.74 3.70
N LEU A 300 -20.44 -2.49 4.08
CA LEU A 300 -20.85 -2.14 5.43
C LEU A 300 -22.35 -2.37 5.57
N LEU A 301 -22.79 -2.89 6.73
CA LEU A 301 -24.18 -3.24 7.01
C LEU A 301 -24.62 -2.68 8.36
N GLU A 302 -25.69 -1.90 8.36
CA GLU A 302 -26.43 -1.54 9.56
C GLU A 302 -27.51 -2.62 9.82
N ALA A 303 -27.32 -3.43 10.86
CA ALA A 303 -28.22 -4.55 11.20
C ALA A 303 -28.08 -4.97 12.65
N ASP A 304 -29.12 -5.58 13.23
CA ASP A 304 -29.04 -6.21 14.54
C ASP A 304 -28.30 -7.56 14.50
N ASP A 305 -27.80 -8.01 15.65
CA ASP A 305 -27.00 -9.24 15.78
C ASP A 305 -27.77 -10.49 15.31
N ALA A 306 -29.10 -10.54 15.54
CA ALA A 306 -29.93 -11.66 15.14
C ALA A 306 -30.11 -11.72 13.60
N ALA A 307 -30.21 -10.56 12.94
CA ALA A 307 -30.25 -10.47 11.47
C ALA A 307 -28.91 -10.91 10.87
N VAL A 308 -27.79 -10.48 11.48
CA VAL A 308 -26.45 -10.87 11.02
C VAL A 308 -26.19 -12.37 11.18
N ALA A 309 -26.69 -13.00 12.26
CA ALA A 309 -26.58 -14.44 12.41
C ALA A 309 -27.28 -15.21 11.26
N ARG A 310 -28.46 -14.74 10.83
CA ARG A 310 -29.16 -15.30 9.65
C ARG A 310 -28.43 -15.01 8.34
N LEU A 311 -27.89 -13.81 8.20
CA LEU A 311 -27.10 -13.40 7.04
C LEU A 311 -25.88 -14.31 6.87
N ARG A 312 -25.12 -14.57 7.95
CA ARG A 312 -23.96 -15.46 7.91
C ARG A 312 -24.32 -16.84 7.35
N ALA A 313 -25.40 -17.45 7.85
CA ALA A 313 -25.84 -18.76 7.37
C ALA A 313 -26.25 -18.73 5.87
N ARG A 314 -26.81 -17.62 5.41
CA ARG A 314 -27.19 -17.46 4.00
C ARG A 314 -26.00 -17.24 3.09
N LEU A 315 -25.07 -16.38 3.48
CA LEU A 315 -23.84 -16.09 2.70
C LEU A 315 -22.92 -17.31 2.65
N ASP A 316 -22.82 -18.07 3.73
CA ASP A 316 -22.07 -19.32 3.81
C ASP A 316 -22.55 -20.39 2.80
N ALA A 317 -23.86 -20.36 2.48
CA ALA A 317 -24.44 -21.22 1.45
C ALA A 317 -24.27 -20.69 0.01
N LEU A 318 -23.94 -19.41 -0.17
CA LEU A 318 -23.75 -18.77 -1.48
C LEU A 318 -22.30 -18.80 -1.97
N GLY A 319 -21.33 -18.92 -1.07
CA GLY A 319 -19.94 -18.87 -1.44
C GLY A 319 -18.98 -19.30 -0.34
N ASP A 320 -17.73 -18.90 -0.46
CA ASP A 320 -16.68 -19.23 0.50
C ASP A 320 -15.95 -17.97 1.01
N SER A 321 -14.88 -18.16 1.80
CA SER A 321 -14.07 -17.07 2.36
C SER A 321 -14.90 -16.01 3.11
N LEU A 322 -16.04 -16.45 3.72
CA LEU A 322 -16.94 -15.56 4.44
C LEU A 322 -16.29 -15.05 5.74
N VAL A 323 -16.19 -13.74 5.84
CA VAL A 323 -15.74 -13.02 7.05
C VAL A 323 -16.76 -11.91 7.36
N VAL A 324 -17.36 -11.96 8.54
CA VAL A 324 -18.30 -10.93 9.01
C VAL A 324 -17.81 -10.39 10.34
N VAL A 325 -17.43 -9.14 10.37
CA VAL A 325 -16.87 -8.45 11.53
C VAL A 325 -17.73 -7.26 11.91
N GLY A 326 -17.81 -6.96 13.18
CA GLY A 326 -18.58 -5.82 13.64
C GLY A 326 -19.32 -6.10 14.95
N GLY A 327 -20.36 -5.30 15.22
CA GLY A 327 -21.24 -5.30 16.38
C GLY A 327 -21.76 -3.89 16.64
N ASP A 328 -22.56 -3.73 17.69
CA ASP A 328 -23.17 -2.44 18.04
C ASP A 328 -23.97 -1.83 16.86
N GLY A 329 -24.56 -2.70 16.03
CA GLY A 329 -25.39 -2.30 14.88
C GLY A 329 -24.63 -2.02 13.59
N LEU A 330 -23.28 -2.06 13.58
CA LEU A 330 -22.46 -1.83 12.40
C LEU A 330 -21.56 -3.02 12.11
N TRP A 331 -21.63 -3.53 10.88
CA TRP A 331 -20.92 -4.72 10.42
C TRP A 331 -20.19 -4.47 9.11
N ASN A 332 -19.06 -5.12 8.92
CA ASN A 332 -18.37 -5.25 7.65
C ASN A 332 -18.51 -6.71 7.20
N VAL A 333 -19.01 -6.90 6.00
CA VAL A 333 -19.24 -8.21 5.38
C VAL A 333 -18.31 -8.37 4.20
N HIS A 334 -17.61 -9.49 4.14
CA HIS A 334 -16.72 -9.90 3.07
C HIS A 334 -17.02 -11.34 2.70
N VAL A 335 -17.28 -11.63 1.43
CA VAL A 335 -17.59 -12.97 0.94
C VAL A 335 -17.16 -13.14 -0.51
N HIS A 336 -16.70 -14.36 -0.85
CA HIS A 336 -16.44 -14.75 -2.24
C HIS A 336 -17.58 -15.59 -2.78
N VAL A 337 -18.20 -15.18 -3.89
CA VAL A 337 -19.42 -15.79 -4.45
C VAL A 337 -19.37 -15.84 -5.97
N ASP A 338 -20.17 -16.75 -6.55
CA ASP A 338 -20.44 -16.73 -8.00
C ASP A 338 -21.58 -15.80 -8.37
N ASP A 339 -22.51 -15.53 -7.43
CA ASP A 339 -23.63 -14.60 -7.60
C ASP A 339 -23.49 -13.41 -6.64
N ALA A 340 -22.84 -12.35 -7.13
CA ALA A 340 -22.67 -11.12 -6.36
C ALA A 340 -24.01 -10.43 -6.05
N GLY A 341 -25.02 -10.58 -6.93
CA GLY A 341 -26.37 -10.05 -6.71
C GLY A 341 -27.02 -10.68 -5.50
N ALA A 342 -27.01 -12.02 -5.42
CA ALA A 342 -27.59 -12.75 -4.29
C ALA A 342 -26.92 -12.40 -2.94
N ALA A 343 -25.60 -12.13 -2.95
CA ALA A 343 -24.88 -11.71 -1.75
C ALA A 343 -25.28 -10.30 -1.27
N VAL A 344 -25.53 -9.37 -2.20
CA VAL A 344 -26.01 -8.02 -1.90
C VAL A 344 -27.49 -8.08 -1.42
N GLU A 345 -28.33 -8.84 -2.09
CA GLU A 345 -29.75 -9.03 -1.70
C GLU A 345 -29.87 -9.62 -0.30
N ALA A 346 -29.01 -10.59 0.06
CA ALA A 346 -28.95 -11.12 1.41
C ALA A 346 -28.64 -10.02 2.44
N GLY A 347 -27.75 -9.08 2.10
CA GLY A 347 -27.46 -7.90 2.92
C GLY A 347 -28.66 -6.95 3.07
N VAL A 348 -29.41 -6.71 1.98
CA VAL A 348 -30.63 -5.87 1.99
C VAL A 348 -31.73 -6.49 2.86
N GLU A 349 -31.90 -7.81 2.82
CA GLU A 349 -32.87 -8.51 3.67
C GLU A 349 -32.47 -8.50 5.16
N ALA A 350 -31.16 -8.47 5.46
CA ALA A 350 -30.67 -8.43 6.83
C ALA A 350 -30.70 -7.02 7.44
N GLY A 351 -30.56 -5.96 6.62
CA GLY A 351 -30.51 -4.59 7.10
C GLY A 351 -30.25 -3.59 5.99
N ARG A 352 -29.42 -2.59 6.26
CA ARG A 352 -29.07 -1.54 5.31
C ARG A 352 -27.61 -1.66 4.87
N PRO A 353 -27.30 -2.33 3.75
CA PRO A 353 -25.95 -2.35 3.20
C PRO A 353 -25.62 -1.01 2.53
N TYR A 354 -24.36 -0.58 2.65
CA TYR A 354 -23.82 0.59 1.97
C TYR A 354 -22.31 0.46 1.76
N ARG A 355 -21.71 1.32 0.94
CA ARG A 355 -20.32 1.20 0.47
C ARG A 355 -20.05 -0.18 -0.15
N ILE A 356 -21.01 -0.69 -0.92
CA ILE A 356 -20.92 -1.98 -1.56
C ILE A 356 -19.83 -1.92 -2.62
N ARG A 357 -18.89 -2.88 -2.54
CA ARG A 357 -17.84 -3.11 -3.53
C ARG A 357 -17.97 -4.52 -4.04
N ILE A 358 -17.88 -4.68 -5.34
CA ILE A 358 -17.89 -5.96 -6.02
C ILE A 358 -16.68 -5.99 -6.94
N THR A 359 -15.77 -6.94 -6.71
CA THR A 359 -14.56 -7.15 -7.51
C THR A 359 -14.67 -8.51 -8.18
N HIS A 360 -14.43 -8.59 -9.49
CA HIS A 360 -14.38 -9.86 -10.21
C HIS A 360 -12.93 -10.35 -10.28
N PHE A 361 -12.62 -11.54 -9.79
CA PHE A 361 -11.25 -12.07 -9.73
C PHE A 361 -10.55 -12.20 -11.10
N GLY A 362 -11.29 -12.32 -12.18
CA GLY A 362 -10.73 -12.40 -13.55
C GLY A 362 -10.70 -11.09 -14.34
N LEU A 363 -11.32 -9.99 -13.85
CA LEU A 363 -11.53 -8.77 -14.64
C LEU A 363 -11.06 -7.46 -13.95
N GLY A 364 -10.65 -7.49 -12.68
CA GLY A 364 -10.42 -6.26 -11.89
C GLY A 364 -11.71 -5.50 -11.61
N ASP A 365 -11.68 -4.48 -10.76
CA ASP A 365 -12.84 -3.70 -10.29
C ASP A 365 -13.82 -3.31 -11.42
N VAL A 366 -15.01 -3.91 -11.42
CA VAL A 366 -16.11 -3.48 -12.29
C VAL A 366 -17.13 -2.72 -11.44
N HIS A 367 -17.07 -1.40 -11.51
CA HIS A 367 -18.17 -0.58 -11.00
C HIS A 367 -19.42 -0.78 -11.86
N THR A 368 -20.48 -1.20 -11.21
CA THR A 368 -21.83 -1.45 -11.68
C THR A 368 -22.29 -0.52 -12.81
N GLY A 369 -22.67 -1.12 -13.91
CA GLY A 369 -23.43 -0.50 -14.98
C GLY A 369 -23.42 -1.33 -16.24
N GLY A 370 -24.46 -2.16 -16.45
CA GLY A 370 -24.93 -2.75 -17.70
C GLY A 370 -23.87 -3.38 -18.61
N GLU A 371 -24.16 -4.57 -19.14
CA GLU A 371 -23.36 -5.21 -20.15
C GLU A 371 -22.88 -4.21 -21.22
N ARG A 372 -21.62 -3.76 -21.08
CA ARG A 372 -20.91 -3.14 -22.19
C ARG A 372 -20.06 -4.23 -22.86
N PRO A 373 -20.04 -4.28 -24.19
CA PRO A 373 -19.09 -5.11 -24.90
C PRO A 373 -17.67 -4.79 -24.43
N PRO A 374 -16.70 -5.74 -24.49
CA PRO A 374 -15.34 -5.52 -24.01
C PRO A 374 -14.85 -4.19 -24.58
N ARG A 375 -14.54 -3.24 -23.70
CA ARG A 375 -14.03 -1.93 -24.12
C ARG A 375 -12.78 -2.19 -24.92
N GLU A 376 -12.76 -1.74 -26.17
CA GLU A 376 -11.51 -1.67 -26.92
C GLU A 376 -10.51 -0.88 -26.07
N ARG A 377 -9.28 -1.43 -25.90
CA ARG A 377 -8.19 -0.71 -25.22
C ARG A 377 -8.04 0.64 -25.91
N VAL A 378 -8.08 1.73 -25.13
CA VAL A 378 -7.75 3.05 -25.69
C VAL A 378 -6.34 3.01 -26.26
N GLN A 379 -6.10 3.84 -27.25
CA GLN A 379 -4.78 3.83 -27.92
C GLN A 379 -3.68 4.20 -26.93
N ARG A 380 -3.91 5.25 -26.11
CA ARG A 380 -2.92 5.79 -25.18
C ARG A 380 -3.54 6.27 -23.89
N ALA A 381 -2.79 6.14 -22.79
CA ALA A 381 -3.10 6.72 -21.49
C ALA A 381 -1.82 7.21 -20.80
N VAL A 382 -1.99 8.12 -19.82
CA VAL A 382 -0.93 8.56 -18.92
C VAL A 382 -1.22 8.02 -17.53
N VAL A 383 -0.21 7.46 -16.87
CA VAL A 383 -0.25 7.07 -15.45
C VAL A 383 0.74 7.94 -14.70
N ALA A 384 0.31 8.60 -13.64
CA ALA A 384 1.15 9.51 -12.88
C ALA A 384 1.10 9.20 -11.38
N VAL A 385 2.25 9.18 -10.72
CA VAL A 385 2.34 9.18 -9.27
C VAL A 385 2.22 10.62 -8.78
N VAL A 386 1.37 10.86 -7.79
CA VAL A 386 1.10 12.21 -7.28
C VAL A 386 1.22 12.25 -5.75
N PRO A 387 1.85 13.29 -5.17
CA PRO A 387 2.16 13.34 -3.74
C PRO A 387 0.97 13.75 -2.85
N GLY A 388 -0.19 14.10 -3.41
CA GLY A 388 -1.33 14.55 -2.62
C GLY A 388 -2.65 14.51 -3.39
N GLU A 389 -3.76 14.50 -2.65
CA GLU A 389 -5.12 14.40 -3.24
C GLU A 389 -5.48 15.63 -4.09
N GLY A 390 -4.97 16.82 -3.78
CA GLY A 390 -5.20 18.01 -4.57
C GLY A 390 -4.66 17.88 -6.00
N LEU A 391 -3.45 17.35 -6.13
CA LEU A 391 -2.85 17.09 -7.45
C LEU A 391 -3.49 15.88 -8.13
N ALA A 392 -3.99 14.89 -7.38
CA ALA A 392 -4.68 13.76 -7.98
C ALA A 392 -5.91 14.19 -8.79
N GLY A 393 -6.69 15.17 -8.28
CA GLY A 393 -7.79 15.78 -9.01
C GLY A 393 -7.34 16.46 -10.31
N LEU A 394 -6.30 17.31 -10.24
CA LEU A 394 -5.75 18.01 -11.40
C LEU A 394 -5.29 17.04 -12.51
N TYR A 395 -4.53 16.02 -12.14
CA TYR A 395 -4.04 15.02 -13.09
C TYR A 395 -5.18 14.18 -13.69
N ALA A 396 -6.20 13.84 -12.88
CA ALA A 396 -7.38 13.10 -13.35
C ALA A 396 -8.24 13.93 -14.31
N GLU A 397 -8.42 15.24 -14.05
CA GLU A 397 -9.10 16.17 -14.97
C GLU A 397 -8.36 16.30 -16.31
N ALA A 398 -7.02 16.22 -16.29
CA ALA A 398 -6.19 16.17 -17.49
C ALA A 398 -6.15 14.77 -18.15
N GLY A 399 -6.93 13.82 -17.68
CA GLY A 399 -7.09 12.48 -18.29
C GLY A 399 -6.06 11.45 -17.83
N ALA A 400 -5.22 11.73 -16.84
CA ALA A 400 -4.27 10.76 -16.32
C ALA A 400 -4.90 9.84 -15.26
N THR A 401 -4.46 8.57 -15.25
CA THR A 401 -4.70 7.65 -14.14
C THR A 401 -3.71 7.95 -13.03
N THR A 402 -4.17 8.25 -11.83
CA THR A 402 -3.31 8.65 -10.71
C THR A 402 -3.04 7.51 -9.74
N VAL A 403 -1.81 7.51 -9.18
CA VAL A 403 -1.39 6.70 -8.05
C VAL A 403 -0.94 7.65 -6.94
N LEU A 404 -1.59 7.60 -5.81
CA LEU A 404 -1.29 8.50 -4.70
C LEU A 404 -0.05 8.01 -3.95
N ALA A 405 1.00 8.84 -3.92
CA ALA A 405 2.14 8.66 -3.02
C ALA A 405 1.88 9.43 -1.72
N ARG A 406 2.07 8.77 -0.58
CA ARG A 406 1.91 9.40 0.72
C ARG A 406 3.27 9.73 1.32
N PRO A 407 3.38 10.78 2.14
CA PRO A 407 4.64 11.12 2.78
C PRO A 407 5.24 9.93 3.56
N GLY A 408 6.47 9.56 3.22
CA GLY A 408 7.15 8.41 3.84
C GLY A 408 6.73 7.02 3.34
N GLU A 409 5.82 6.94 2.37
CA GLU A 409 5.23 5.69 1.88
C GLU A 409 5.12 5.69 0.35
N PRO A 410 6.24 5.44 -0.34
CA PRO A 410 6.23 5.37 -1.80
C PRO A 410 5.38 4.19 -2.29
N PRO A 411 4.67 4.34 -3.43
CA PRO A 411 3.90 3.24 -4.01
C PRO A 411 4.81 2.08 -4.41
N ALA A 412 4.32 0.87 -4.16
CA ALA A 412 5.00 -0.36 -4.56
C ALA A 412 4.97 -0.56 -6.08
N SER A 413 5.92 -1.35 -6.62
CA SER A 413 5.93 -1.69 -8.05
C SER A 413 4.63 -2.38 -8.49
N GLY A 414 4.04 -3.24 -7.65
CA GLY A 414 2.76 -3.88 -7.90
C GLY A 414 1.59 -2.90 -8.04
N GLU A 415 1.56 -1.82 -7.25
CA GLU A 415 0.54 -0.76 -7.38
C GLU A 415 0.66 -0.01 -8.70
N LEU A 416 1.90 0.26 -9.13
CA LEU A 416 2.16 0.89 -10.42
C LEU A 416 1.75 -0.03 -11.57
N VAL A 417 2.03 -1.34 -11.48
CA VAL A 417 1.58 -2.33 -12.47
C VAL A 417 0.06 -2.36 -12.55
N GLN A 418 -0.63 -2.39 -11.41
CA GLN A 418 -2.09 -2.34 -11.39
C GLN A 418 -2.65 -1.04 -11.98
N ALA A 419 -2.00 0.11 -11.72
CA ALA A 419 -2.38 1.36 -12.34
C ALA A 419 -2.20 1.33 -13.87
N LEU A 420 -1.09 0.75 -14.36
CA LEU A 420 -0.84 0.54 -15.78
C LEU A 420 -1.90 -0.37 -16.44
N ARG A 421 -2.34 -1.42 -15.74
CA ARG A 421 -3.45 -2.28 -16.18
C ARG A 421 -4.80 -1.55 -16.18
N ARG A 422 -5.11 -0.79 -15.10
CA ARG A 422 -6.35 0.01 -14.97
C ARG A 422 -6.48 1.08 -16.04
N ALA A 423 -5.38 1.64 -16.53
CA ALA A 423 -5.37 2.59 -17.63
C ALA A 423 -5.95 2.02 -18.93
N HIS A 424 -6.05 0.68 -19.04
CA HIS A 424 -6.70 -0.08 -20.13
C HIS A 424 -6.31 0.41 -21.53
N ALA A 425 -5.02 0.73 -21.72
CA ALA A 425 -4.46 1.26 -22.94
C ALA A 425 -3.47 0.28 -23.60
N ARG A 426 -3.22 0.48 -24.90
CA ARG A 426 -2.17 -0.26 -25.63
C ARG A 426 -0.80 0.36 -25.40
N GLU A 427 -0.77 1.68 -25.25
CA GLU A 427 0.41 2.51 -25.01
C GLU A 427 0.20 3.32 -23.73
N VAL A 428 1.15 3.29 -22.81
CA VAL A 428 1.07 4.04 -21.55
C VAL A 428 2.33 4.86 -21.32
N VAL A 429 2.16 6.11 -20.93
CA VAL A 429 3.24 6.96 -20.43
C VAL A 429 3.18 6.93 -18.91
N LEU A 430 4.30 6.58 -18.24
CA LEU A 430 4.41 6.54 -16.79
C LEU A 430 5.25 7.73 -16.30
N LEU A 431 4.68 8.55 -15.41
CA LEU A 431 5.30 9.71 -14.75
C LEU A 431 5.48 9.41 -13.26
N PRO A 432 6.68 9.05 -12.78
CA PRO A 432 6.91 8.74 -11.36
C PRO A 432 6.85 9.98 -10.45
N ASN A 433 7.18 11.17 -10.95
CA ASN A 433 7.15 12.46 -10.25
C ASN A 433 7.95 12.51 -8.94
N ASP A 434 8.86 11.56 -8.76
CA ASP A 434 9.76 11.44 -7.62
C ASP A 434 11.04 10.74 -8.07
N ALA A 435 12.18 11.29 -7.65
CA ALA A 435 13.49 10.73 -7.99
C ALA A 435 13.71 9.33 -7.39
N GLU A 436 13.18 9.08 -6.19
CA GLU A 436 13.32 7.80 -5.49
C GLU A 436 12.49 6.68 -6.13
N LEU A 437 11.40 7.03 -6.79
CA LEU A 437 10.51 6.07 -7.47
C LEU A 437 11.04 5.58 -8.83
N ARG A 438 12.16 6.11 -9.31
CA ARG A 438 12.69 5.79 -10.64
C ARG A 438 12.91 4.28 -10.84
N HIS A 439 13.45 3.59 -9.84
CA HIS A 439 13.70 2.15 -9.92
C HIS A 439 12.40 1.35 -9.87
N THR A 440 11.52 1.66 -8.93
CA THR A 440 10.20 1.03 -8.77
C THR A 440 9.35 1.18 -10.03
N ALA A 441 9.34 2.39 -10.62
CA ALA A 441 8.64 2.66 -11.87
C ALA A 441 9.24 1.90 -13.07
N ALA A 442 10.58 1.74 -13.12
CA ALA A 442 11.22 0.96 -14.18
C ALA A 442 10.87 -0.52 -14.10
N VAL A 443 10.84 -1.10 -12.89
CA VAL A 443 10.41 -2.50 -12.68
C VAL A 443 8.96 -2.69 -13.08
N ALA A 444 8.07 -1.78 -12.67
CA ALA A 444 6.66 -1.83 -13.05
C ALA A 444 6.44 -1.70 -14.57
N ALA A 445 7.17 -0.80 -15.22
CA ALA A 445 7.13 -0.63 -16.66
C ALA A 445 7.59 -1.89 -17.41
N GLU A 446 8.64 -2.56 -16.92
CA GLU A 446 9.14 -3.80 -17.52
C GLU A 446 8.14 -4.94 -17.37
N GLN A 447 7.56 -5.10 -16.19
CA GLN A 447 6.51 -6.09 -15.98
C GLN A 447 5.31 -5.85 -16.90
N ALA A 448 4.81 -4.62 -17.01
CA ALA A 448 3.69 -4.30 -17.89
C ALA A 448 4.02 -4.55 -19.39
N ARG A 449 5.29 -4.38 -19.80
CA ARG A 449 5.73 -4.72 -21.16
C ARG A 449 5.67 -6.21 -21.44
N THR A 450 6.00 -7.06 -20.46
CA THR A 450 5.84 -8.52 -20.61
C THR A 450 4.39 -8.94 -20.80
N GLU A 451 3.44 -8.12 -20.33
CA GLU A 451 1.99 -8.30 -20.49
C GLU A 451 1.43 -7.71 -21.80
N GLY A 452 2.29 -7.19 -22.66
CA GLY A 452 1.91 -6.65 -23.98
C GLY A 452 1.43 -5.20 -23.96
N ILE A 453 1.69 -4.44 -22.87
CA ILE A 453 1.45 -3.00 -22.79
C ILE A 453 2.74 -2.28 -23.23
N ARG A 454 2.67 -1.37 -24.19
CA ARG A 454 3.80 -0.53 -24.58
C ARG A 454 3.96 0.61 -23.56
N VAL A 455 4.94 0.52 -22.66
CA VAL A 455 5.15 1.53 -21.60
C VAL A 455 6.37 2.39 -21.89
N ALA A 456 6.21 3.72 -21.86
CA ALA A 456 7.29 4.69 -21.83
C ALA A 456 7.38 5.32 -20.43
N LEU A 457 8.56 5.27 -19.81
CA LEU A 457 8.85 5.91 -18.54
C LEU A 457 9.52 7.25 -18.80
N ILE A 458 8.88 8.36 -18.39
CA ILE A 458 9.50 9.69 -18.39
C ILE A 458 10.06 9.95 -16.99
N PRO A 459 11.36 10.20 -16.83
CA PRO A 459 12.02 10.26 -15.52
C PRO A 459 11.78 11.60 -14.81
N THR A 460 10.51 11.94 -14.55
CA THR A 460 10.12 13.10 -13.76
C THR A 460 10.52 12.93 -12.30
N ARG A 461 11.07 13.98 -11.68
CA ARG A 461 11.57 13.98 -10.29
C ARG A 461 10.67 14.76 -9.34
N SER A 462 9.72 15.53 -9.88
CA SER A 462 8.77 16.34 -9.13
C SER A 462 7.44 16.37 -9.86
N ALA A 463 6.35 16.55 -9.13
CA ALA A 463 5.02 16.67 -9.69
C ALA A 463 4.89 17.88 -10.64
N VAL A 464 5.63 18.96 -10.43
CA VAL A 464 5.61 20.11 -11.36
C VAL A 464 6.18 19.75 -12.74
N GLN A 465 7.19 18.87 -12.81
CA GLN A 465 7.68 18.32 -14.07
C GLN A 465 6.65 17.43 -14.77
N GLY A 466 5.90 16.67 -13.97
CA GLY A 466 4.80 15.85 -14.48
C GLY A 466 3.63 16.69 -15.03
N ILE A 467 3.32 17.82 -14.38
CA ILE A 467 2.32 18.79 -14.88
C ILE A 467 2.76 19.31 -16.25
N ALA A 468 4.00 19.77 -16.39
CA ALA A 468 4.55 20.26 -17.65
C ALA A 468 4.54 19.19 -18.75
N ALA A 469 4.93 17.96 -18.43
CA ALA A 469 4.84 16.83 -19.35
C ALA A 469 3.38 16.58 -19.81
N LEU A 470 2.44 16.61 -18.89
CA LEU A 470 1.02 16.34 -19.18
C LEU A 470 0.38 17.47 -20.00
N ALA A 471 0.82 18.72 -19.79
CA ALA A 471 0.32 19.88 -20.53
C ALA A 471 0.59 19.83 -22.05
N VAL A 472 1.65 19.11 -22.46
CA VAL A 472 2.00 18.95 -23.89
C VAL A 472 1.58 17.59 -24.47
N HIS A 473 0.91 16.75 -23.67
CA HIS A 473 0.42 15.44 -24.09
C HIS A 473 -0.69 15.59 -25.15
N GLU A 474 -0.51 14.91 -26.28
CA GLU A 474 -1.51 14.83 -27.35
C GLU A 474 -1.78 13.36 -27.73
N PRO A 475 -2.96 12.81 -27.39
CA PRO A 475 -3.30 11.41 -27.67
C PRO A 475 -3.24 11.02 -29.16
N GLU A 476 -3.49 11.97 -30.06
CA GLU A 476 -3.51 11.76 -31.52
C GLU A 476 -2.11 11.77 -32.16
N ARG A 477 -1.09 12.28 -31.43
CA ARG A 477 0.30 12.27 -31.92
C ARG A 477 0.88 10.85 -31.90
N ARG A 478 1.88 10.54 -32.73
CA ARG A 478 2.58 9.26 -32.65
C ARG A 478 3.21 9.08 -31.26
N PHE A 479 3.16 7.86 -30.72
CA PHE A 479 3.60 7.59 -29.34
C PHE A 479 5.02 8.08 -29.04
N ASP A 480 5.97 7.75 -29.93
CA ASP A 480 7.37 8.15 -29.71
C ASP A 480 7.57 9.68 -29.78
N GLU A 481 6.83 10.36 -30.64
CA GLU A 481 6.86 11.82 -30.78
C GLU A 481 6.25 12.49 -29.55
N ASP A 482 5.15 11.98 -29.03
CA ASP A 482 4.49 12.47 -27.82
C ASP A 482 5.39 12.28 -26.59
N VAL A 483 5.99 11.09 -26.43
CA VAL A 483 6.96 10.80 -25.36
C VAL A 483 8.16 11.76 -25.43
N VAL A 484 8.67 12.08 -26.61
CA VAL A 484 9.77 13.03 -26.80
C VAL A 484 9.34 14.44 -26.35
N GLN A 485 8.15 14.91 -26.76
CA GLN A 485 7.65 16.23 -26.36
C GLN A 485 7.41 16.31 -24.85
N MET A 486 6.75 15.30 -24.27
CA MET A 486 6.53 15.23 -22.82
C MET A 486 7.85 15.18 -22.05
N THR A 487 8.85 14.41 -22.53
CA THR A 487 10.18 14.35 -21.92
C THR A 487 10.91 15.69 -22.01
N SER A 488 10.78 16.38 -23.15
CA SER A 488 11.37 17.71 -23.36
C SER A 488 10.78 18.75 -22.40
N ALA A 489 9.45 18.78 -22.27
CA ALA A 489 8.76 19.69 -21.35
C ALA A 489 9.14 19.42 -19.88
N ALA A 490 9.11 18.15 -19.46
CA ALA A 490 9.57 17.76 -18.12
C ALA A 490 11.03 18.17 -17.86
N GLY A 491 11.91 18.00 -18.85
CA GLY A 491 13.34 18.33 -18.73
C GLY A 491 13.61 19.85 -18.76
N ALA A 492 12.77 20.65 -19.40
CA ALA A 492 12.85 22.11 -19.42
C ALA A 492 12.38 22.73 -18.09
N THR A 493 11.48 22.06 -17.37
CA THR A 493 10.93 22.53 -16.10
C THR A 493 11.91 22.28 -14.96
N ARG A 494 12.49 23.35 -14.42
CA ARG A 494 13.29 23.34 -13.18
C ARG A 494 12.34 23.24 -12.00
N TYR A 495 12.72 22.50 -10.97
CA TYR A 495 11.87 22.32 -9.79
C TYR A 495 12.59 22.65 -8.49
N ALA A 496 11.82 23.09 -7.52
CA ALA A 496 12.26 23.27 -6.15
C ALA A 496 11.15 22.88 -5.19
N GLU A 497 11.55 22.63 -3.95
CA GLU A 497 10.63 22.28 -2.87
C GLU A 497 11.02 22.95 -1.55
N VAL A 498 10.03 23.24 -0.73
CA VAL A 498 10.22 23.76 0.62
C VAL A 498 9.71 22.72 1.61
N VAL A 499 10.59 22.26 2.50
CA VAL A 499 10.31 21.25 3.51
C VAL A 499 10.80 21.68 4.89
N VAL A 500 10.35 20.99 5.95
CA VAL A 500 10.88 21.19 7.30
C VAL A 500 11.87 20.06 7.62
N ALA A 501 13.04 20.41 8.15
CA ALA A 501 14.03 19.46 8.57
C ALA A 501 13.55 18.64 9.77
N GLU A 502 13.47 17.33 9.65
CA GLU A 502 13.07 16.42 10.74
C GLU A 502 14.18 16.24 11.79
N ARG A 503 15.44 16.39 11.37
CA ARG A 503 16.62 16.15 12.19
C ARG A 503 17.78 17.04 11.77
N GLN A 504 18.76 17.20 12.67
CA GLN A 504 20.03 17.82 12.31
C GLN A 504 20.74 17.00 11.22
N SER A 505 21.19 17.68 10.18
CA SER A 505 21.92 17.06 9.07
C SER A 505 22.94 18.02 8.45
N TRP A 506 23.96 17.45 7.81
CA TRP A 506 24.88 18.19 6.94
C TRP A 506 24.29 18.28 5.54
N THR A 507 24.23 19.47 5.00
CA THR A 507 23.70 19.75 3.67
C THR A 507 24.66 20.57 2.83
N THR A 508 24.39 20.72 1.55
CA THR A 508 25.16 21.59 0.64
C THR A 508 25.15 23.07 1.07
N ALA A 509 24.08 23.53 1.73
CA ALA A 509 23.93 24.90 2.22
C ALA A 509 24.47 25.10 3.65
N GLY A 510 24.89 24.02 4.35
CA GLY A 510 25.37 24.08 5.71
C GLY A 510 24.74 23.02 6.63
N ILE A 511 24.79 23.25 7.95
CA ILE A 511 24.18 22.35 8.94
C ILE A 511 22.77 22.86 9.24
N CYS A 512 21.76 22.02 9.00
CA CYS A 512 20.39 22.29 9.45
C CYS A 512 20.09 21.66 10.81
N GLN A 513 19.20 22.27 11.57
CA GLN A 513 18.64 21.74 12.81
C GLN A 513 17.23 21.18 12.55
N ALA A 514 16.73 20.32 13.43
CA ALA A 514 15.33 19.93 13.38
C ALA A 514 14.43 21.16 13.54
N GLY A 515 13.46 21.32 12.65
CA GLY A 515 12.54 22.46 12.61
C GLY A 515 12.99 23.60 11.68
N ASP A 516 14.22 23.58 11.16
CA ASP A 516 14.64 24.53 10.13
C ASP A 516 13.86 24.30 8.83
N VAL A 517 13.55 25.40 8.13
CA VAL A 517 12.94 25.35 6.80
C VAL A 517 14.03 25.20 5.75
N LEU A 518 13.94 24.16 4.95
CA LEU A 518 14.87 23.87 3.87
C LEU A 518 14.23 24.20 2.53
N GLY A 519 14.95 24.95 1.70
CA GLY A 519 14.63 25.14 0.29
C GLY A 519 15.59 24.32 -0.56
N LEU A 520 15.04 23.36 -1.34
CA LEU A 520 15.80 22.47 -2.20
C LEU A 520 15.60 22.89 -3.67
N ILE A 521 16.66 22.89 -4.46
CA ILE A 521 16.62 23.02 -5.93
C ILE A 521 17.18 21.74 -6.52
N ASP A 522 16.44 21.10 -7.42
CA ASP A 522 16.80 19.82 -8.05
C ASP A 522 17.15 18.70 -7.05
N GLY A 523 16.59 18.77 -5.83
CA GLY A 523 16.83 17.83 -4.73
C GLY A 523 17.97 18.19 -3.77
N ASP A 524 18.78 19.21 -4.09
CA ASP A 524 19.88 19.68 -3.24
C ASP A 524 19.44 20.87 -2.37
N VAL A 525 19.81 20.86 -1.07
CA VAL A 525 19.50 21.97 -0.17
C VAL A 525 20.27 23.23 -0.60
N ALA A 526 19.55 24.22 -1.09
CA ALA A 526 20.07 25.51 -1.55
C ALA A 526 19.94 26.61 -0.49
N VAL A 527 18.91 26.55 0.37
CA VAL A 527 18.59 27.55 1.39
C VAL A 527 18.23 26.88 2.70
N ILE A 528 18.70 27.40 3.82
CA ILE A 528 18.25 27.06 5.17
C ILE A 528 17.73 28.35 5.81
N GLY A 529 16.50 28.34 6.32
CA GLY A 529 15.89 29.51 6.94
C GLY A 529 14.92 29.14 8.06
N PRO A 530 14.53 30.09 8.90
CA PRO A 530 13.58 29.87 9.97
C PRO A 530 12.11 30.03 9.57
N ASP A 531 11.85 30.61 8.38
CA ASP A 531 10.53 31.01 7.91
C ASP A 531 10.24 30.50 6.49
N VAL A 532 9.06 29.89 6.32
CA VAL A 532 8.64 29.25 5.07
C VAL A 532 8.56 30.24 3.91
N THR A 533 7.94 31.42 4.14
CA THR A 533 7.70 32.42 3.10
C THR A 533 9.02 33.06 2.65
N ALA A 534 9.88 33.45 3.59
CA ALA A 534 11.17 34.05 3.25
C ALA A 534 12.11 33.06 2.55
N THR A 535 12.09 31.77 2.96
CA THR A 535 12.84 30.71 2.29
C THR A 535 12.32 30.48 0.88
N ALA A 536 11.00 30.43 0.68
CA ALA A 536 10.36 30.26 -0.61
C ALA A 536 10.63 31.45 -1.56
N GLU A 537 10.57 32.71 -1.06
CA GLU A 537 10.92 33.90 -1.84
C GLU A 537 12.38 33.85 -2.31
N THR A 538 13.31 33.48 -1.42
CA THR A 538 14.73 33.36 -1.76
C THR A 538 14.97 32.25 -2.79
N LEU A 539 14.27 31.15 -2.67
CA LEU A 539 14.36 30.00 -3.56
C LEU A 539 13.85 30.37 -4.96
N LEU A 540 12.67 31.01 -5.04
CA LEU A 540 12.05 31.46 -6.26
C LEU A 540 12.94 32.50 -7.01
N ASP A 541 13.50 33.45 -6.30
CA ASP A 541 14.42 34.45 -6.89
C ASP A 541 15.66 33.77 -7.50
N ARG A 542 16.24 32.77 -6.82
CA ARG A 542 17.38 32.00 -7.36
C ARG A 542 17.01 31.23 -8.62
N MET A 543 15.82 30.63 -8.66
CA MET A 543 15.36 29.95 -9.87
C MET A 543 15.15 30.93 -11.03
N LEU A 544 14.50 32.06 -10.78
CA LEU A 544 14.19 33.06 -11.80
C LEU A 544 15.40 33.86 -12.28
N GLN A 545 16.54 33.90 -11.55
CA GLN A 545 17.80 34.46 -12.05
C GLN A 545 18.32 33.78 -13.33
N ALA A 546 17.96 32.50 -13.52
CA ALA A 546 18.29 31.75 -14.74
C ALA A 546 17.24 31.93 -15.86
N GLY A 547 16.28 32.86 -15.68
CA GLY A 547 15.15 33.08 -16.58
C GLY A 547 13.96 32.18 -16.28
N GLY A 548 12.86 32.40 -16.98
CA GLY A 548 11.60 31.63 -16.88
C GLY A 548 10.46 32.47 -17.47
N GLU A 549 9.42 31.78 -17.94
CA GLU A 549 8.21 32.40 -18.49
C GLU A 549 6.98 32.05 -17.63
N LEU A 550 7.01 30.91 -16.97
CA LEU A 550 5.91 30.41 -16.12
C LEU A 550 6.43 29.91 -14.78
N VAL A 551 5.79 30.32 -13.69
CA VAL A 551 5.97 29.78 -12.34
C VAL A 551 4.75 28.96 -11.95
N THR A 552 4.95 27.70 -11.67
CA THR A 552 3.92 26.78 -11.13
C THR A 552 4.16 26.59 -9.63
N LEU A 553 3.19 26.95 -8.80
CA LEU A 553 3.21 26.77 -7.35
C LEU A 553 2.22 25.69 -6.96
N VAL A 554 2.66 24.66 -6.22
CA VAL A 554 1.78 23.66 -5.62
C VAL A 554 1.87 23.78 -4.10
N VAL A 555 0.79 24.21 -3.48
CA VAL A 555 0.75 24.58 -2.05
C VAL A 555 0.17 23.43 -1.24
N GLY A 556 0.95 22.90 -0.30
CA GLY A 556 0.49 21.88 0.65
C GLY A 556 -0.39 22.46 1.77
N ASP A 557 -1.22 21.62 2.37
CA ASP A 557 -2.16 22.02 3.44
C ASP A 557 -1.47 22.61 4.69
N GLU A 558 -0.23 22.18 4.95
CA GLU A 558 0.56 22.65 6.10
C GLU A 558 1.34 23.96 5.82
N ALA A 559 1.28 24.46 4.58
CA ALA A 559 1.93 25.71 4.23
C ALA A 559 1.15 26.92 4.78
N PRO A 560 1.85 28.03 5.14
CA PRO A 560 1.17 29.25 5.53
C PRO A 560 0.21 29.74 4.43
N ALA A 561 -1.05 30.04 4.78
CA ALA A 561 -2.09 30.44 3.83
C ALA A 561 -1.71 31.66 2.97
N THR A 562 -0.74 32.47 3.42
CA THR A 562 -0.30 33.69 2.73
C THR A 562 0.86 33.45 1.76
N VAL A 563 1.48 32.25 1.72
CA VAL A 563 2.72 32.01 0.97
C VAL A 563 2.50 32.20 -0.53
N ALA A 564 1.43 31.62 -1.08
CA ALA A 564 1.12 31.74 -2.50
C ALA A 564 0.96 33.20 -2.94
N GLY A 565 0.09 33.95 -2.24
CA GLY A 565 -0.15 35.36 -2.58
C GLY A 565 1.10 36.24 -2.44
N ARG A 566 2.01 35.90 -1.51
CA ARG A 566 3.30 36.60 -1.37
C ARG A 566 4.21 36.32 -2.57
N LEU A 567 4.31 35.07 -2.99
CA LEU A 567 5.13 34.68 -4.15
C LEU A 567 4.55 35.22 -5.45
N GLU A 568 3.23 35.17 -5.67
CA GLU A 568 2.57 35.79 -6.83
C GLU A 568 2.85 37.30 -6.90
N THR A 569 2.75 37.99 -5.76
CA THR A 569 3.06 39.43 -5.69
C THR A 569 4.53 39.69 -6.03
N ARG A 570 5.44 38.86 -5.49
CA ARG A 570 6.87 38.96 -5.77
C ARG A 570 7.19 38.79 -7.25
N VAL A 571 6.60 37.78 -7.90
CA VAL A 571 6.79 37.56 -9.34
C VAL A 571 6.26 38.75 -10.13
N ARG A 572 5.04 39.20 -9.87
CA ARG A 572 4.40 40.31 -10.55
C ARG A 572 5.17 41.63 -10.43
N GLU A 573 5.80 41.90 -9.29
CA GLU A 573 6.54 43.13 -9.06
C GLU A 573 7.96 43.07 -9.62
N SER A 574 8.62 41.90 -9.58
CA SER A 574 10.04 41.80 -9.89
C SER A 574 10.33 41.16 -11.26
N TYR A 575 9.38 40.40 -11.84
CA TYR A 575 9.56 39.61 -13.05
C TYR A 575 8.37 39.79 -14.00
N LEU A 576 8.24 40.96 -14.64
CA LEU A 576 7.06 41.40 -15.42
C LEU A 576 6.68 40.50 -16.60
N ALA A 577 7.60 39.65 -17.08
CA ALA A 577 7.36 38.73 -18.20
C ALA A 577 7.07 37.28 -17.75
N VAL A 578 6.89 37.06 -16.43
CA VAL A 578 6.68 35.74 -15.87
C VAL A 578 5.26 35.63 -15.36
N ASP A 579 4.54 34.63 -15.84
CA ASP A 579 3.21 34.28 -15.33
C ASP A 579 3.30 33.35 -14.14
N THR A 580 2.27 33.33 -13.30
CA THR A 580 2.20 32.45 -12.11
C THR A 580 0.87 31.70 -12.07
N VAL A 581 0.94 30.39 -11.85
CA VAL A 581 -0.22 29.52 -11.62
C VAL A 581 -0.07 28.82 -10.27
N VAL A 582 -1.16 28.78 -9.49
CA VAL A 582 -1.18 28.18 -8.15
C VAL A 582 -2.16 27.03 -8.12
N TYR A 583 -1.71 25.87 -7.65
CA TYR A 583 -2.52 24.68 -7.44
C TYR A 583 -2.55 24.26 -5.97
N PRO A 584 -3.69 23.81 -5.44
CA PRO A 584 -3.75 23.17 -4.13
C PRO A 584 -3.11 21.78 -4.22
N GLY A 585 -2.09 21.53 -3.42
CA GLY A 585 -1.38 20.24 -3.37
C GLY A 585 -2.08 19.22 -2.46
N GLY A 586 -2.89 19.71 -1.50
CA GLY A 586 -3.45 18.87 -0.46
C GLY A 586 -2.41 18.41 0.55
N ARG A 587 -2.63 17.26 1.17
CA ARG A 587 -1.70 16.68 2.14
C ARG A 587 -0.52 16.03 1.41
N GLN A 588 0.62 16.70 1.39
CA GLN A 588 1.85 16.26 0.72
C GLN A 588 3.06 16.40 1.65
N GLY A 589 4.19 15.77 1.31
CA GLY A 589 5.41 15.82 2.14
C GLY A 589 6.10 17.18 2.14
N ALA A 590 6.04 17.92 1.03
CA ALA A 590 6.57 19.28 0.91
C ALA A 590 5.50 20.32 1.26
N LEU A 591 5.90 21.41 1.93
CA LEU A 591 5.02 22.56 2.18
C LEU A 591 4.68 23.28 0.87
N LEU A 592 5.63 23.33 -0.06
CA LEU A 592 5.48 24.01 -1.34
C LEU A 592 6.35 23.32 -2.38
N LEU A 593 5.80 23.07 -3.58
CA LEU A 593 6.57 22.76 -4.78
C LEU A 593 6.55 23.96 -5.71
N ILE A 594 7.69 24.24 -6.33
CA ILE A 594 7.87 25.35 -7.29
C ILE A 594 8.40 24.77 -8.59
N GLY A 595 7.70 25.03 -9.69
CA GLY A 595 8.17 24.78 -11.06
C GLY A 595 8.50 26.11 -11.75
N VAL A 596 9.56 26.15 -12.57
CA VAL A 596 9.90 27.30 -13.43
C VAL A 596 10.20 26.78 -14.83
N GLU A 597 9.41 27.22 -15.79
CA GLU A 597 9.53 26.93 -17.22
C GLU A 597 10.11 28.10 -18.00
#